data_9548e1919e1b21e73d2b54ce04e26bda
#
_entry.id   9548e1919e1b21e73d2b54ce04e26bda
#
_cell.length_a   1.000
_cell.length_b   1.000
_cell.length_c   1.000
_cell.angle_alpha   90.00
_cell.angle_beta   90.00
_cell.angle_gamma   90.00
#
_symmetry.space_group_name_H-M   'P 1'
#
loop_
_entity.id
_entity.type
_entity.pdbx_description
1 polymer ?
#
loop_
_entity_poly.entity_id
_entity_poly.type
_entity_poly.pdbx_seq_one_letter_code
_entity_poly.pdbx_strand_id
1 'polypeptide(L)'
;LGNMWGQSWSNIYDLVYEEESESNYVDVTQIIQDKSLDEIEMVEYAEDFFISMGFESLPETFWERSLFIKPRDRSVVCHASAWNLDPVNNDLRIKMCIEKNEEDFITIHHELGHIFYYQAYNHIPTLFQAGANDGFHEAFGDLLTLSITPDYLVDIGFISKDDAEKAKEDSIGLLMKKALDGVVIVPWALMLDKWRSGVFNGEIDEDNLNSSWWNLREEYQGINTSYPRGEEYFDPGAKYHIPGNTPYTRYYLASIMQYQF
;
A
#
# COMPACT_ATOMS: atom_id res chain seq x y z
N LEU A 1 8.74 4.10 18.01
CA LEU A 1 8.00 4.85 16.99
C LEU A 1 7.64 3.91 15.85
N GLY A 2 7.13 2.77 16.16
CA GLY A 2 6.79 1.74 15.20
C GLY A 2 5.90 2.20 14.06
N ASN A 3 5.28 1.30 13.39
CA ASN A 3 4.40 1.54 12.26
C ASN A 3 3.50 2.77 12.51
N MET A 4 3.62 3.81 11.67
CA MET A 4 2.85 5.04 11.80
C MET A 4 1.35 4.86 11.52
N TRP A 5 0.95 3.77 10.87
CA TRP A 5 -0.44 3.31 10.86
C TRP A 5 -0.90 2.97 12.27
N GLY A 6 0.05 2.46 13.04
CA GLY A 6 -0.05 2.28 14.46
C GLY A 6 -0.94 1.17 14.89
N GLN A 7 -1.51 0.37 14.01
CA GLN A 7 -2.27 -0.79 14.42
C GLN A 7 -2.28 -1.87 13.37
N SER A 8 -2.01 -3.09 13.79
CA SER A 8 -2.56 -4.30 13.22
C SER A 8 -3.44 -4.92 14.30
N TRP A 9 -4.61 -5.37 13.96
CA TRP A 9 -5.47 -6.09 14.88
C TRP A 9 -5.20 -7.60 14.83
N SER A 10 -4.14 -8.02 14.14
CA SER A 10 -3.75 -9.42 14.02
C SER A 10 -3.56 -10.13 15.37
N ASN A 11 -3.14 -9.39 16.42
CA ASN A 11 -2.95 -9.97 17.78
C ASN A 11 -4.26 -10.36 18.46
N ILE A 12 -5.43 -9.99 17.96
CA ILE A 12 -6.72 -10.47 18.47
C ILE A 12 -7.31 -11.58 17.61
N TYR A 13 -6.58 -12.06 16.60
CA TYR A 13 -7.05 -13.09 15.69
C TYR A 13 -7.59 -14.32 16.43
N ASP A 14 -6.83 -14.87 17.37
CA ASP A 14 -7.22 -16.03 18.17
C ASP A 14 -8.45 -15.78 19.10
N LEU A 15 -8.82 -14.51 19.30
CA LEU A 15 -10.02 -14.16 20.09
C LEU A 15 -11.29 -14.09 19.24
N VAL A 16 -11.16 -13.91 17.95
CA VAL A 16 -12.29 -13.72 17.03
C VAL A 16 -12.47 -14.88 16.05
N TYR A 17 -11.47 -15.74 15.93
CA TYR A 17 -11.48 -16.90 15.06
C TYR A 17 -10.72 -18.07 15.71
N GLU A 18 -11.37 -19.23 15.85
CA GLU A 18 -10.73 -20.48 16.27
C GLU A 18 -10.29 -21.23 15.00
N GLU A 19 -8.98 -21.41 14.83
CA GLU A 19 -8.47 -22.25 13.75
C GLU A 19 -8.83 -23.72 14.02
N GLU A 20 -9.57 -24.34 13.10
CA GLU A 20 -9.94 -25.76 13.19
C GLU A 20 -8.77 -26.70 12.80
N SER A 21 -7.72 -26.15 12.19
CA SER A 21 -6.52 -26.90 11.73
C SER A 21 -5.28 -26.01 11.74
N GLU A 22 -4.08 -26.61 11.61
CA GLU A 22 -2.84 -25.86 11.34
C GLU A 22 -3.02 -24.97 10.10
N SER A 23 -2.73 -23.69 10.23
CA SER A 23 -2.87 -22.70 9.16
C SER A 23 -2.07 -23.13 7.92
N ASN A 24 -2.75 -23.35 6.81
CA ASN A 24 -2.16 -23.62 5.50
C ASN A 24 -1.73 -22.31 4.80
N TYR A 25 -1.24 -21.32 5.57
CA TYR A 25 -0.78 -20.05 5.04
C TYR A 25 0.39 -20.24 4.08
N VAL A 26 0.30 -19.61 2.92
CA VAL A 26 1.37 -19.56 1.92
C VAL A 26 2.33 -18.43 2.29
N ASP A 27 3.54 -18.75 2.71
CA ASP A 27 4.58 -17.76 2.99
C ASP A 27 5.26 -17.32 1.68
N VAL A 28 4.72 -16.27 1.07
CA VAL A 28 5.25 -15.69 -0.17
C VAL A 28 6.64 -15.10 0.05
N THR A 29 6.94 -14.58 1.24
CA THR A 29 8.28 -14.08 1.58
C THR A 29 9.31 -15.20 1.49
N GLN A 30 9.01 -16.37 2.08
CA GLN A 30 9.91 -17.52 2.01
C GLN A 30 10.09 -18.02 0.57
N ILE A 31 9.03 -18.02 -0.24
CA ILE A 31 9.09 -18.43 -1.65
C ILE A 31 9.99 -17.49 -2.46
N ILE A 32 9.87 -16.17 -2.27
CA ILE A 32 10.73 -15.17 -2.92
C ILE A 32 12.20 -15.42 -2.58
N GLN A 33 12.49 -15.72 -1.31
CA GLN A 33 13.84 -16.01 -0.83
C GLN A 33 14.39 -17.32 -1.39
N ASP A 34 13.59 -18.38 -1.39
CA ASP A 34 13.98 -19.72 -1.88
C ASP A 34 14.24 -19.69 -3.40
N LYS A 35 13.46 -18.92 -4.13
CA LYS A 35 13.68 -18.69 -5.58
C LYS A 35 14.84 -17.72 -5.85
N SER A 36 15.33 -17.04 -4.81
CA SER A 36 16.39 -16.01 -4.91
C SER A 36 16.03 -14.88 -5.87
N LEU A 37 14.76 -14.51 -5.94
CA LEU A 37 14.32 -13.44 -6.82
C LEU A 37 15.04 -12.14 -6.49
N ASP A 38 15.38 -11.38 -7.51
CA ASP A 38 15.86 -10.01 -7.35
C ASP A 38 14.71 -8.99 -7.45
N GLU A 39 15.04 -7.72 -7.21
CA GLU A 39 14.08 -6.63 -7.18
C GLU A 39 13.43 -6.38 -8.53
N ILE A 40 14.14 -6.62 -9.62
CA ILE A 40 13.64 -6.45 -10.99
C ILE A 40 12.68 -7.59 -11.33
N GLU A 41 13.05 -8.84 -11.04
CA GLU A 41 12.20 -10.01 -11.26
C GLU A 41 10.86 -9.88 -10.52
N MET A 42 10.85 -9.30 -9.31
CA MET A 42 9.60 -9.03 -8.60
C MET A 42 8.70 -8.03 -9.35
N VAL A 43 9.28 -7.02 -10.00
CA VAL A 43 8.54 -6.05 -10.82
C VAL A 43 8.07 -6.69 -12.13
N GLU A 44 8.88 -7.56 -12.75
CA GLU A 44 8.52 -8.31 -13.96
C GLU A 44 7.29 -9.20 -13.73
N TYR A 45 7.21 -9.91 -12.59
CA TYR A 45 5.99 -10.67 -12.23
C TYR A 45 4.75 -9.80 -12.16
N ALA A 46 4.87 -8.60 -11.60
CA ALA A 46 3.76 -7.68 -11.54
C ALA A 46 3.41 -7.11 -12.92
N GLU A 47 4.39 -6.80 -13.78
CA GLU A 47 4.13 -6.40 -15.18
C GLU A 47 3.39 -7.50 -15.94
N ASP A 48 3.86 -8.75 -15.84
CA ASP A 48 3.24 -9.90 -16.50
C ASP A 48 1.77 -10.09 -16.07
N PHE A 49 1.44 -9.80 -14.82
CA PHE A 49 0.06 -9.79 -14.35
C PHE A 49 -0.79 -8.79 -15.14
N PHE A 50 -0.33 -7.56 -15.36
CA PHE A 50 -1.06 -6.57 -16.15
C PHE A 50 -1.11 -6.92 -17.63
N ILE A 51 -0.04 -7.44 -18.19
CA ILE A 51 -0.01 -7.93 -19.59
C ILE A 51 -1.03 -9.06 -19.77
N SER A 52 -1.19 -9.95 -18.82
CA SER A 52 -2.18 -11.03 -18.86
C SER A 52 -3.62 -10.51 -18.95
N MET A 53 -3.88 -9.31 -18.44
CA MET A 53 -5.17 -8.61 -18.55
C MET A 53 -5.35 -7.83 -19.86
N GLY A 54 -4.32 -7.79 -20.72
CA GLY A 54 -4.36 -7.12 -22.02
C GLY A 54 -3.77 -5.71 -22.04
N PHE A 55 -3.06 -5.30 -21.02
CA PHE A 55 -2.27 -4.06 -21.05
C PHE A 55 -1.01 -4.24 -21.90
N GLU A 56 -0.51 -3.14 -22.46
CA GLU A 56 0.76 -3.12 -23.17
C GLU A 56 1.93 -3.12 -22.17
N SER A 57 3.07 -3.68 -22.56
CA SER A 57 4.30 -3.69 -21.76
C SER A 57 4.72 -2.27 -21.37
N LEU A 58 5.39 -2.17 -20.24
CA LEU A 58 5.97 -0.92 -19.76
C LEU A 58 7.07 -0.44 -20.73
N PRO A 59 7.20 0.88 -20.91
CA PRO A 59 8.22 1.43 -21.80
C PRO A 59 9.64 1.19 -21.23
N GLU A 60 10.63 1.09 -22.12
CA GLU A 60 12.04 0.92 -21.72
C GLU A 60 12.48 1.97 -20.69
N THR A 61 12.00 3.22 -20.84
CA THR A 61 12.25 4.31 -19.89
C THR A 61 11.78 4.05 -18.48
N PHE A 62 10.75 3.22 -18.29
CA PHE A 62 10.30 2.79 -16.96
C PHE A 62 11.42 2.00 -16.27
N TRP A 63 11.96 1.01 -16.96
CA TRP A 63 13.01 0.14 -16.43
C TRP A 63 14.33 0.87 -16.19
N GLU A 64 14.71 1.77 -17.10
CA GLU A 64 15.95 2.55 -17.00
C GLU A 64 15.93 3.61 -15.89
N ARG A 65 14.74 4.19 -15.59
CA ARG A 65 14.64 5.42 -14.81
C ARG A 65 13.93 5.27 -13.48
N SER A 66 13.24 4.15 -13.25
CA SER A 66 12.65 3.85 -11.94
C SER A 66 13.73 3.60 -10.89
N LEU A 67 13.39 3.81 -9.64
CA LEU A 67 14.25 3.51 -8.51
C LEU A 67 13.73 2.27 -7.78
N PHE A 68 14.29 1.11 -8.04
CA PHE A 68 13.91 -0.16 -7.42
C PHE A 68 14.76 -0.48 -6.19
N ILE A 69 16.03 -0.07 -6.21
CA ILE A 69 17.03 -0.42 -5.19
C ILE A 69 17.46 0.84 -4.44
N LYS A 70 17.53 0.76 -3.11
CA LYS A 70 18.02 1.84 -2.28
C LYS A 70 19.45 2.22 -2.64
N PRO A 71 19.73 3.46 -3.10
CA PRO A 71 21.08 3.89 -3.41
C PRO A 71 21.93 3.96 -2.14
N ARG A 72 23.23 3.66 -2.29
CA ARG A 72 24.21 3.68 -1.18
C ARG A 72 24.91 5.03 -1.02
N ASP A 73 24.87 5.86 -2.06
CA ASP A 73 25.62 7.11 -2.18
C ASP A 73 24.83 8.35 -1.72
N ARG A 74 23.54 8.19 -1.46
CA ARG A 74 22.65 9.29 -1.04
C ARG A 74 21.47 8.80 -0.21
N SER A 75 20.88 9.73 0.52
CA SER A 75 19.63 9.52 1.25
C SER A 75 18.44 9.67 0.31
N VAL A 76 17.51 8.73 0.37
CA VAL A 76 16.24 8.77 -0.38
C VAL A 76 15.08 8.42 0.54
N VAL A 77 13.90 8.95 0.21
CA VAL A 77 12.65 8.53 0.85
C VAL A 77 12.20 7.24 0.18
N CYS A 78 12.24 6.13 0.92
CA CYS A 78 11.94 4.79 0.42
C CYS A 78 10.44 4.48 0.32
N HIS A 79 9.56 5.38 0.77
CA HIS A 79 8.12 5.20 0.60
C HIS A 79 7.81 4.99 -0.89
N ALA A 80 7.10 3.89 -1.21
CA ALA A 80 6.69 3.55 -2.56
C ALA A 80 5.85 4.67 -3.19
N SER A 81 6.02 4.90 -4.47
CA SER A 81 5.30 5.96 -5.19
C SER A 81 5.42 5.80 -6.70
N ALA A 82 4.32 6.05 -7.41
CA ALA A 82 4.23 6.03 -8.86
C ALA A 82 4.18 7.47 -9.42
N TRP A 83 4.79 7.68 -10.56
CA TRP A 83 5.00 8.99 -11.15
C TRP A 83 4.73 8.99 -12.65
N ASN A 84 3.90 9.92 -13.11
CA ASN A 84 3.69 10.26 -14.51
C ASN A 84 4.41 11.58 -14.83
N LEU A 85 5.69 11.51 -15.18
CA LEU A 85 6.55 12.68 -15.31
C LEU A 85 6.41 13.39 -16.65
N ASP A 86 6.18 12.64 -17.71
CA ASP A 86 5.93 13.17 -19.06
C ASP A 86 4.89 12.31 -19.78
N PRO A 87 3.60 12.68 -19.68
CA PRO A 87 2.53 11.94 -20.35
C PRO A 87 2.67 11.85 -21.86
N VAL A 88 3.30 12.86 -22.49
CA VAL A 88 3.47 12.89 -23.95
C VAL A 88 4.46 11.84 -24.42
N ASN A 89 5.56 11.67 -23.69
CA ASN A 89 6.60 10.70 -24.00
C ASN A 89 6.47 9.40 -23.21
N ASN A 90 5.38 9.25 -22.46
CA ASN A 90 5.11 8.07 -21.62
C ASN A 90 6.26 7.80 -20.61
N ASP A 91 6.82 8.88 -20.00
CA ASP A 91 7.86 8.76 -18.97
C ASP A 91 7.21 8.47 -17.62
N LEU A 92 6.96 7.19 -17.40
CA LEU A 92 6.36 6.64 -16.19
C LEU A 92 7.45 6.02 -15.32
N ARG A 93 7.35 6.19 -14.01
CA ARG A 93 8.35 5.63 -13.07
C ARG A 93 7.71 5.23 -11.76
N ILE A 94 8.29 4.21 -11.12
CA ILE A 94 8.08 3.99 -9.69
C ILE A 94 9.37 4.31 -8.93
N LYS A 95 9.18 4.69 -7.67
CA LYS A 95 10.27 4.86 -6.73
C LYS A 95 9.92 4.11 -5.46
N MET A 96 10.67 3.07 -5.17
CA MET A 96 10.65 2.37 -3.89
C MET A 96 12.02 1.75 -3.61
N CYS A 97 12.25 1.33 -2.38
CA CYS A 97 13.45 0.59 -2.01
C CYS A 97 12.99 -0.84 -1.75
N ILE A 98 12.88 -1.64 -2.79
CA ILE A 98 12.27 -2.97 -2.74
C ILE A 98 13.03 -3.88 -1.77
N GLU A 99 12.29 -4.47 -0.85
CA GLU A 99 12.73 -5.57 0.00
C GLU A 99 12.11 -6.88 -0.52
N LYS A 100 12.85 -7.99 -0.37
CA LYS A 100 12.43 -9.29 -0.93
C LYS A 100 11.48 -9.98 0.02
N ASN A 101 10.24 -9.52 0.07
CA ASN A 101 9.18 -9.99 0.94
C ASN A 101 7.80 -9.84 0.28
N GLU A 102 6.79 -10.45 0.89
CA GLU A 102 5.40 -10.42 0.43
C GLU A 102 4.81 -9.01 0.42
N GLU A 103 5.12 -8.18 1.45
CA GLU A 103 4.59 -6.82 1.57
C GLU A 103 4.99 -5.99 0.35
N ASP A 104 6.27 -6.04 -0.03
CA ASP A 104 6.75 -5.30 -1.19
C ASP A 104 6.29 -5.91 -2.51
N PHE A 105 6.13 -7.24 -2.59
CA PHE A 105 5.54 -7.87 -3.76
C PHE A 105 4.10 -7.38 -4.02
N ILE A 106 3.29 -7.27 -2.96
CA ILE A 106 1.96 -6.68 -3.02
C ILE A 106 2.02 -5.20 -3.39
N THR A 107 2.92 -4.43 -2.76
CA THR A 107 3.10 -3.00 -3.01
C THR A 107 3.51 -2.72 -4.45
N ILE A 108 4.36 -3.54 -5.07
CA ILE A 108 4.72 -3.42 -6.49
C ILE A 108 3.49 -3.53 -7.38
N HIS A 109 2.59 -4.48 -7.13
CA HIS A 109 1.34 -4.61 -7.90
C HIS A 109 0.46 -3.37 -7.73
N HIS A 110 0.39 -2.80 -6.51
CA HIS A 110 -0.32 -1.55 -6.24
C HIS A 110 0.26 -0.37 -7.04
N GLU A 111 1.57 -0.15 -6.96
CA GLU A 111 2.25 0.94 -7.67
C GLU A 111 2.14 0.80 -9.19
N LEU A 112 2.24 -0.43 -9.72
CA LEU A 112 1.98 -0.68 -11.13
C LEU A 112 0.52 -0.43 -11.51
N GLY A 113 -0.43 -0.63 -10.60
CA GLY A 113 -1.81 -0.20 -10.79
C GLY A 113 -1.91 1.28 -11.12
N HIS A 114 -1.17 2.14 -10.41
CA HIS A 114 -1.09 3.57 -10.75
C HIS A 114 -0.46 3.79 -12.12
N ILE A 115 0.63 3.09 -12.44
CA ILE A 115 1.35 3.24 -13.72
C ILE A 115 0.45 2.89 -14.89
N PHE A 116 -0.22 1.75 -14.85
CA PHE A 116 -1.12 1.33 -15.93
C PHE A 116 -2.37 2.21 -16.02
N TYR A 117 -2.84 2.78 -14.91
CA TYR A 117 -3.90 3.77 -14.95
C TYR A 117 -3.43 5.06 -15.62
N TYR A 118 -2.20 5.53 -15.37
CA TYR A 118 -1.61 6.65 -16.10
C TYR A 118 -1.56 6.37 -17.60
N GLN A 119 -1.08 5.20 -18.04
CA GLN A 119 -1.09 4.82 -19.45
C GLN A 119 -2.49 4.85 -20.05
N ALA A 120 -3.50 4.37 -19.30
CA ALA A 120 -4.87 4.32 -19.77
C ALA A 120 -5.45 5.69 -20.12
N TYR A 121 -5.02 6.77 -19.48
CA TYR A 121 -5.51 8.11 -19.76
C TYR A 121 -4.51 9.07 -20.41
N ASN A 122 -3.24 8.68 -20.62
CA ASN A 122 -2.25 9.56 -21.26
C ASN A 122 -2.59 9.91 -22.72
N HIS A 123 -3.46 9.14 -23.38
CA HIS A 123 -3.86 9.35 -24.78
C HIS A 123 -5.01 10.37 -24.94
N ILE A 124 -5.69 10.77 -23.86
CA ILE A 124 -6.79 11.74 -23.93
C ILE A 124 -6.26 13.19 -23.79
N PRO A 125 -7.08 14.22 -24.11
CA PRO A 125 -6.62 15.60 -24.00
C PRO A 125 -6.11 15.96 -22.60
N THR A 126 -5.05 16.74 -22.52
CA THR A 126 -4.31 17.05 -21.28
C THR A 126 -5.18 17.47 -20.08
N LEU A 127 -6.25 18.23 -20.34
CA LEU A 127 -7.17 18.65 -19.27
C LEU A 127 -7.95 17.49 -18.63
N PHE A 128 -7.97 16.34 -19.26
CA PHE A 128 -8.63 15.12 -18.78
C PHE A 128 -7.66 14.03 -18.36
N GLN A 129 -6.34 14.27 -18.47
CA GLN A 129 -5.30 13.32 -18.06
C GLN A 129 -5.18 13.26 -16.53
N ALA A 130 -6.21 12.74 -15.89
CA ALA A 130 -6.25 12.51 -14.46
C ALA A 130 -7.16 11.33 -14.16
N GLY A 131 -6.98 10.72 -13.00
CA GLY A 131 -7.93 9.71 -12.50
C GLY A 131 -9.33 10.33 -12.34
N ALA A 132 -10.36 9.51 -12.47
CA ALA A 132 -11.76 9.93 -12.30
C ALA A 132 -12.01 10.58 -10.92
N ASN A 133 -11.29 10.10 -9.91
CA ASN A 133 -11.23 10.63 -8.56
C ASN A 133 -9.94 10.13 -7.92
N ASP A 134 -9.36 10.86 -6.97
CA ASP A 134 -8.16 10.43 -6.25
C ASP A 134 -8.33 9.07 -5.56
N GLY A 135 -9.52 8.80 -5.00
CA GLY A 135 -9.85 7.51 -4.41
C GLY A 135 -9.91 6.36 -5.43
N PHE A 136 -10.23 6.62 -6.69
CA PHE A 136 -10.20 5.60 -7.75
C PHE A 136 -8.76 5.17 -8.08
N HIS A 137 -7.83 6.11 -8.06
CA HIS A 137 -6.42 5.79 -8.31
C HIS A 137 -5.89 4.80 -7.27
N GLU A 138 -6.15 5.07 -6.00
CA GLU A 138 -5.78 4.18 -4.90
C GLU A 138 -6.58 2.86 -4.94
N ALA A 139 -7.91 2.97 -5.14
CA ALA A 139 -8.79 1.79 -5.16
C ALA A 139 -8.45 0.82 -6.29
N PHE A 140 -7.98 1.31 -7.43
CA PHE A 140 -7.55 0.46 -8.55
C PHE A 140 -6.29 -0.33 -8.17
N GLY A 141 -5.29 0.33 -7.59
CA GLY A 141 -4.11 -0.36 -7.07
C GLY A 141 -4.49 -1.43 -6.03
N ASP A 142 -5.30 -1.04 -5.04
CA ASP A 142 -5.75 -1.94 -3.98
C ASP A 142 -6.58 -3.13 -4.51
N LEU A 143 -7.51 -2.90 -5.45
CA LEU A 143 -8.29 -3.96 -6.09
C LEU A 143 -7.40 -5.03 -6.70
N LEU A 144 -6.37 -4.60 -7.44
CA LEU A 144 -5.48 -5.52 -8.13
C LEU A 144 -4.67 -6.37 -7.15
N THR A 145 -4.32 -5.84 -5.99
CA THR A 145 -3.66 -6.63 -4.94
C THR A 145 -4.55 -7.74 -4.37
N LEU A 146 -5.88 -7.59 -4.43
CA LEU A 146 -6.80 -8.66 -4.03
C LEU A 146 -6.74 -9.88 -4.97
N SER A 147 -6.23 -9.71 -6.18
CA SER A 147 -6.02 -10.79 -7.15
C SER A 147 -4.78 -11.64 -6.88
N ILE A 148 -3.93 -11.25 -5.92
CA ILE A 148 -2.82 -12.08 -5.45
C ILE A 148 -3.40 -13.20 -4.56
N THR A 149 -3.95 -14.21 -5.22
CA THR A 149 -4.63 -15.35 -4.63
C THR A 149 -3.78 -16.61 -4.76
N PRO A 150 -4.10 -17.71 -4.04
CA PRO A 150 -3.41 -18.97 -4.26
C PRO A 150 -3.42 -19.44 -5.72
N ASP A 151 -4.49 -19.18 -6.48
CA ASP A 151 -4.54 -19.53 -7.91
C ASP A 151 -3.54 -18.72 -8.73
N TYR A 152 -3.45 -17.42 -8.49
CA TYR A 152 -2.43 -16.58 -9.12
C TYR A 152 -1.01 -17.07 -8.78
N LEU A 153 -0.75 -17.43 -7.52
CA LEU A 153 0.55 -17.97 -7.12
C LEU A 153 0.89 -19.31 -7.80
N VAL A 154 -0.12 -20.12 -8.14
CA VAL A 154 0.07 -21.31 -9.01
C VAL A 154 0.42 -20.90 -10.41
N ASP A 155 -0.30 -19.95 -11.01
CA ASP A 155 -0.11 -19.51 -12.39
C ASP A 155 1.28 -18.95 -12.64
N ILE A 156 1.85 -18.23 -11.66
CA ILE A 156 3.22 -17.71 -11.72
C ILE A 156 4.28 -18.72 -11.24
N GLY A 157 3.88 -19.93 -10.86
CA GLY A 157 4.78 -21.00 -10.46
C GLY A 157 5.43 -20.81 -9.08
N PHE A 158 4.77 -20.11 -8.19
CA PHE A 158 5.23 -19.93 -6.81
C PHE A 158 4.86 -21.11 -5.92
N ILE A 159 3.67 -21.68 -6.11
CA ILE A 159 3.19 -22.83 -5.35
C ILE A 159 2.63 -23.92 -6.26
N SER A 160 2.47 -25.12 -5.74
CA SER A 160 1.78 -26.19 -6.44
C SER A 160 0.25 -26.04 -6.36
N LYS A 161 -0.47 -26.75 -7.25
CA LYS A 161 -1.94 -26.80 -7.16
C LYS A 161 -2.43 -27.41 -5.86
N ASP A 162 -1.71 -28.42 -5.35
CA ASP A 162 -2.07 -29.07 -4.09
C ASP A 162 -1.92 -28.12 -2.90
N ASP A 163 -0.90 -27.27 -2.89
CA ASP A 163 -0.72 -26.25 -1.86
C ASP A 163 -1.77 -25.14 -1.95
N ALA A 164 -2.15 -24.76 -3.17
CA ALA A 164 -3.24 -23.79 -3.36
C ALA A 164 -4.59 -24.32 -2.85
N GLU A 165 -4.91 -25.60 -3.12
CA GLU A 165 -6.14 -26.22 -2.59
C GLU A 165 -6.15 -26.26 -1.07
N LYS A 166 -5.02 -26.63 -0.44
CA LYS A 166 -4.88 -26.58 1.03
C LYS A 166 -5.05 -25.17 1.59
N ALA A 167 -4.45 -24.14 0.94
CA ALA A 167 -4.60 -22.76 1.36
C ALA A 167 -6.05 -22.27 1.29
N LYS A 168 -6.85 -22.80 0.35
CA LYS A 168 -8.28 -22.47 0.22
C LYS A 168 -9.16 -23.17 1.26
N GLU A 169 -8.72 -24.23 1.89
CA GLU A 169 -9.50 -24.94 2.93
C GLU A 169 -9.81 -24.03 4.13
N ASP A 170 -8.89 -23.09 4.47
CA ASP A 170 -9.11 -22.06 5.50
C ASP A 170 -9.35 -20.67 4.91
N SER A 171 -10.26 -20.59 3.95
CA SER A 171 -10.58 -19.30 3.30
C SER A 171 -11.17 -18.26 4.27
N ILE A 172 -11.90 -18.70 5.31
CA ILE A 172 -12.47 -17.79 6.31
C ILE A 172 -11.37 -17.22 7.20
N GLY A 173 -10.40 -18.01 7.62
CA GLY A 173 -9.25 -17.56 8.40
C GLY A 173 -8.42 -16.52 7.63
N LEU A 174 -8.17 -16.75 6.34
CA LEU A 174 -7.50 -15.79 5.48
C LEU A 174 -8.27 -14.48 5.33
N LEU A 175 -9.60 -14.55 5.15
CA LEU A 175 -10.46 -13.36 5.09
C LEU A 175 -10.49 -12.62 6.43
N MET A 176 -10.47 -13.33 7.55
CA MET A 176 -10.41 -12.72 8.88
C MET A 176 -9.08 -11.97 9.08
N LYS A 177 -7.94 -12.56 8.68
CA LYS A 177 -6.64 -11.88 8.70
C LYS A 177 -6.68 -10.59 7.88
N LYS A 178 -7.16 -10.64 6.64
CA LYS A 178 -7.35 -9.46 5.79
C LYS A 178 -8.29 -8.41 6.41
N ALA A 179 -9.37 -8.84 7.04
CA ALA A 179 -10.30 -7.92 7.71
C ALA A 179 -9.65 -7.22 8.91
N LEU A 180 -8.88 -7.93 9.72
CA LEU A 180 -8.16 -7.35 10.87
C LEU A 180 -7.07 -6.36 10.45
N ASP A 181 -6.44 -6.57 9.30
CA ASP A 181 -5.47 -5.63 8.72
C ASP A 181 -6.19 -4.43 8.05
N GLY A 182 -7.28 -4.67 7.34
CA GLY A 182 -8.01 -3.65 6.60
C GLY A 182 -8.81 -2.67 7.47
N VAL A 183 -9.42 -3.15 8.56
CA VAL A 183 -10.30 -2.31 9.40
C VAL A 183 -9.59 -1.13 10.04
N VAL A 184 -8.29 -1.22 10.27
CA VAL A 184 -7.48 -0.19 10.93
C VAL A 184 -7.34 1.10 10.13
N ILE A 185 -7.55 1.06 8.82
CA ILE A 185 -7.48 2.26 7.96
C ILE A 185 -8.57 3.28 8.31
N VAL A 186 -9.74 2.82 8.76
CA VAL A 186 -10.91 3.67 9.00
C VAL A 186 -10.65 4.70 10.10
N PRO A 187 -10.34 4.32 11.35
CA PRO A 187 -10.02 5.28 12.40
C PRO A 187 -8.73 6.07 12.11
N TRP A 188 -7.76 5.44 11.46
CA TRP A 188 -6.51 6.10 11.09
C TRP A 188 -6.74 7.24 10.09
N ALA A 189 -7.43 7.00 8.99
CA ALA A 189 -7.69 8.02 7.98
C ALA A 189 -8.54 9.16 8.54
N LEU A 190 -9.55 8.83 9.37
CA LEU A 190 -10.41 9.82 10.00
C LEU A 190 -9.62 10.75 10.92
N MET A 191 -8.77 10.19 11.82
CA MET A 191 -7.99 11.00 12.75
C MET A 191 -6.99 11.90 12.02
N LEU A 192 -6.34 11.38 10.96
CA LEU A 192 -5.38 12.13 10.18
C LEU A 192 -6.03 13.33 9.47
N ASP A 193 -7.18 13.11 8.82
CA ASP A 193 -7.89 14.19 8.14
C ASP A 193 -8.49 15.19 9.12
N LYS A 194 -8.95 14.77 10.30
CA LYS A 194 -9.37 15.69 11.38
C LYS A 194 -8.20 16.56 11.83
N TRP A 195 -7.03 15.96 12.07
CA TRP A 195 -5.84 16.73 12.44
C TRP A 195 -5.47 17.76 11.36
N ARG A 196 -5.40 17.36 10.08
CA ARG A 196 -5.10 18.26 8.98
C ARG A 196 -6.13 19.38 8.85
N SER A 197 -7.41 19.04 8.92
CA SER A 197 -8.49 20.02 8.87
C SER A 197 -8.39 21.03 10.01
N GLY A 198 -8.08 20.57 11.22
CA GLY A 198 -7.85 21.41 12.38
C GLY A 198 -6.68 22.38 12.18
N VAL A 199 -5.59 21.92 11.55
CA VAL A 199 -4.45 22.79 11.20
C VAL A 199 -4.85 23.82 10.14
N PHE A 200 -5.54 23.42 9.09
CA PHE A 200 -5.89 24.32 8.00
C PHE A 200 -6.97 25.34 8.37
N ASN A 201 -7.87 25.02 9.30
CA ASN A 201 -8.90 25.97 9.77
C ASN A 201 -8.47 26.79 10.98
N GLY A 202 -7.27 26.53 11.54
CA GLY A 202 -6.69 27.24 12.65
C GLY A 202 -7.18 26.82 14.06
N GLU A 203 -7.89 25.69 14.16
CA GLU A 203 -8.23 25.08 15.47
C GLU A 203 -7.02 24.43 16.13
N ILE A 204 -6.08 23.95 15.31
CA ILE A 204 -4.80 23.41 15.70
C ILE A 204 -3.72 24.36 15.21
N ASP A 205 -2.95 24.93 16.12
CA ASP A 205 -1.88 25.88 15.85
C ASP A 205 -0.49 25.34 16.25
N GLU A 206 0.54 26.16 16.12
CA GLU A 206 1.91 25.77 16.40
C GLU A 206 2.18 25.36 17.86
N ASP A 207 1.33 25.78 18.81
CA ASP A 207 1.48 25.49 20.23
C ASP A 207 0.86 24.13 20.62
N ASN A 208 0.12 23.47 19.70
CA ASN A 208 -0.57 22.22 20.02
C ASN A 208 -0.58 21.17 18.87
N LEU A 209 0.35 21.29 17.91
CA LEU A 209 0.45 20.35 16.77
C LEU A 209 0.64 18.89 17.22
N ASN A 210 1.56 18.66 18.14
CA ASN A 210 1.91 17.30 18.57
C ASN A 210 0.90 16.74 19.57
N SER A 211 0.48 17.53 20.55
CA SER A 211 -0.51 17.12 21.54
C SER A 211 -1.88 16.81 20.92
N SER A 212 -2.35 17.64 19.99
CA SER A 212 -3.60 17.37 19.26
C SER A 212 -3.52 16.09 18.41
N TRP A 213 -2.37 15.80 17.81
CA TRP A 213 -2.14 14.56 17.10
C TRP A 213 -2.32 13.34 18.00
N TRP A 214 -1.67 13.34 19.16
CA TRP A 214 -1.75 12.23 20.11
C TRP A 214 -3.13 12.10 20.77
N ASN A 215 -3.81 13.21 21.03
CA ASN A 215 -5.19 13.18 21.53
C ASN A 215 -6.14 12.52 20.52
N LEU A 216 -6.02 12.86 19.24
CA LEU A 216 -6.81 12.21 18.18
C LEU A 216 -6.45 10.73 18.00
N ARG A 217 -5.18 10.36 18.15
CA ARG A 217 -4.77 8.95 18.12
C ARG A 217 -5.36 8.17 19.31
N GLU A 218 -5.39 8.74 20.48
CA GLU A 218 -6.01 8.13 21.64
C GLU A 218 -7.52 8.00 21.45
N GLU A 219 -8.18 9.06 20.98
CA GLU A 219 -9.63 9.08 20.75
C GLU A 219 -10.10 8.05 19.70
N TYR A 220 -9.43 8.00 18.54
CA TYR A 220 -9.88 7.19 17.40
C TYR A 220 -9.24 5.81 17.31
N GLN A 221 -8.05 5.63 17.84
CA GLN A 221 -7.30 4.38 17.73
C GLN A 221 -7.00 3.73 19.09
N GLY A 222 -7.22 4.40 20.20
CA GLY A 222 -6.84 3.91 21.53
C GLY A 222 -5.32 3.82 21.72
N ILE A 223 -4.53 4.60 20.96
CA ILE A 223 -3.06 4.58 20.99
C ILE A 223 -2.54 5.84 21.65
N ASN A 224 -1.62 5.66 22.59
CA ASN A 224 -0.91 6.75 23.23
C ASN A 224 0.60 6.51 23.22
N THR A 225 1.38 7.53 23.58
CA THR A 225 2.83 7.43 23.70
C THR A 225 3.23 6.64 24.96
N SER A 226 4.32 5.89 24.87
CA SER A 226 4.88 5.18 26.02
C SER A 226 5.66 6.10 26.99
N TYR A 227 5.95 7.33 26.58
CA TYR A 227 6.59 8.39 27.38
C TYR A 227 6.10 9.75 26.90
N PRO A 228 6.15 10.81 27.76
CA PRO A 228 5.66 12.13 27.38
C PRO A 228 6.35 12.68 26.14
N ARG A 229 5.57 13.19 25.21
CA ARG A 229 6.02 13.82 23.97
C ARG A 229 5.30 15.15 23.82
N GLY A 230 6.02 16.24 24.10
CA GLY A 230 5.50 17.60 24.01
C GLY A 230 5.64 18.20 22.60
N GLU A 231 5.44 19.52 22.53
CA GLU A 231 5.49 20.25 21.25
C GLU A 231 6.94 20.45 20.71
N GLU A 232 7.97 20.08 21.48
CA GLU A 232 9.35 19.97 20.99
C GLU A 232 9.52 18.85 19.93
N TYR A 233 8.51 17.98 19.78
CA TYR A 233 8.42 16.96 18.74
C TYR A 233 7.38 17.36 17.70
N PHE A 234 7.55 16.84 16.49
CA PHE A 234 6.56 16.95 15.43
C PHE A 234 6.28 15.55 14.84
N ASP A 235 5.60 14.71 15.64
CA ASP A 235 5.31 13.33 15.29
C ASP A 235 4.41 13.18 14.04
N PRO A 236 3.43 14.08 13.79
CA PRO A 236 2.68 14.06 12.53
C PRO A 236 3.58 14.07 11.28
N GLY A 237 4.71 14.78 11.35
CA GLY A 237 5.66 14.89 10.25
C GLY A 237 6.39 13.60 9.91
N ALA A 238 6.36 12.59 10.78
CA ALA A 238 6.90 11.27 10.47
C ALA A 238 6.02 10.48 9.47
N LYS A 239 4.74 10.84 9.32
CA LYS A 239 3.89 10.26 8.28
C LYS A 239 4.14 10.96 6.96
N TYR A 240 4.67 10.24 5.97
CA TYR A 240 5.05 10.75 4.64
C TYR A 240 4.02 11.70 4.02
N HIS A 241 2.74 11.39 4.13
CA HIS A 241 1.63 12.15 3.54
C HIS A 241 1.40 13.54 4.17
N ILE A 242 1.91 13.77 5.37
CA ILE A 242 1.82 15.09 6.03
C ILE A 242 2.80 16.08 5.39
N PRO A 243 4.12 15.87 5.41
CA PRO A 243 5.06 16.76 4.73
C PRO A 243 4.92 16.71 3.21
N GLY A 244 4.47 15.58 2.64
CA GLY A 244 4.18 15.43 1.23
C GLY A 244 2.89 16.13 0.79
N ASN A 245 2.14 16.71 1.72
CA ASN A 245 0.87 17.40 1.49
C ASN A 245 -0.14 16.58 0.64
N THR A 246 -0.20 15.27 0.89
CA THR A 246 -1.10 14.36 0.17
C THR A 246 -2.43 14.23 0.91
N PRO A 247 -3.59 14.54 0.28
CA PRO A 247 -4.91 14.31 0.87
C PRO A 247 -5.08 12.85 1.29
N TYR A 248 -5.76 12.60 2.41
CA TYR A 248 -5.80 11.25 2.97
C TYR A 248 -7.16 10.56 2.89
N THR A 249 -8.26 11.29 2.73
CA THR A 249 -9.61 10.74 2.51
C THR A 249 -9.64 9.75 1.33
N ARG A 250 -8.76 9.91 0.34
CA ARG A 250 -8.62 9.00 -0.82
C ARG A 250 -8.40 7.54 -0.39
N TYR A 251 -7.57 7.31 0.61
CA TYR A 251 -7.26 5.95 1.11
C TYR A 251 -8.44 5.32 1.84
N TYR A 252 -9.20 6.13 2.59
CA TYR A 252 -10.45 5.68 3.19
C TYR A 252 -11.46 5.27 2.13
N LEU A 253 -11.65 6.10 1.11
CA LEU A 253 -12.56 5.79 0.00
C LEU A 253 -12.07 4.55 -0.77
N ALA A 254 -10.78 4.47 -1.06
CA ALA A 254 -10.17 3.34 -1.76
C ALA A 254 -10.41 2.01 -1.03
N SER A 255 -10.22 2.01 0.29
CA SER A 255 -10.43 0.82 1.12
C SER A 255 -11.86 0.26 1.09
N ILE A 256 -12.84 1.08 0.69
CA ILE A 256 -14.22 0.66 0.45
C ILE A 256 -14.43 0.27 -1.01
N MET A 257 -13.94 1.11 -1.93
CA MET A 257 -14.19 0.94 -3.37
C MET A 257 -13.51 -0.30 -3.96
N GLN A 258 -12.34 -0.71 -3.44
CA GLN A 258 -11.67 -1.94 -3.88
C GLN A 258 -12.55 -3.19 -3.76
N TYR A 259 -13.49 -3.21 -2.81
CA TYR A 259 -14.45 -4.31 -2.66
C TYR A 259 -15.75 -4.08 -3.43
N GLN A 260 -15.92 -2.91 -4.01
CA GLN A 260 -17.10 -2.57 -4.80
C GLN A 260 -16.87 -2.83 -6.30
N PHE A 261 -15.63 -2.70 -6.76
CA PHE A 261 -15.22 -2.96 -8.14
C PHE A 261 -15.08 -4.46 -8.40
#